data_7031aab70cddf6f388b7501666a81168
#
_entry.id   7031aab70cddf6f388b7501666a81168
#
_cell.length_a   1.000
_cell.length_b   1.000
_cell.length_c   1.000
_cell.angle_alpha   90.00
_cell.angle_beta   90.00
_cell.angle_gamma   90.00
#
_symmetry.space_group_name_H-M   'P 1'
#
loop_
_entity.id
_entity.type
_entity.pdbx_description
1 polymer ?
#
loop_
_entity_poly.entity_id
_entity_poly.type
_entity_poly.pdbx_seq_one_letter_code
_entity_poly.pdbx_strand_id
1 'polypeptide(L)'
;MKKFICTILACGILTSAAAVYADEPMVIAPAPTSSYSVVIENNTLDLGGETVYELNKHMMVPLRTVAEKLGFKVKWDGEHQGISLDNGEVNTIVYIGQDNYYMASSTAIGMSAPTALGVAPALKNGTTYVPADMFNILYCDDVVSVKDNVITIKTDNDNDDEIIGMPNPFVEYKTVDEAKKVLPFSAVVPSNVKGYELTNVSVMSNEMLQLIYENGDKEITYRVEKGSDDISGDYNVYKDIKTVKVGDVEVKVRKSEETMSAIWTNGDLTFSLYSNGNLTEKNITDIISSIK
;
A
#
# COMPACT_ATOMS: atom_id res chain seq x y z
N MET A 1 15.39 -56.33 -66.02
CA MET A 1 15.98 -55.92 -64.76
C MET A 1 15.15 -54.74 -64.24
N LYS A 2 14.13 -54.99 -63.45
CA LYS A 2 13.27 -53.96 -62.82
C LYS A 2 13.36 -54.18 -61.33
N LYS A 3 13.90 -53.18 -60.60
CA LYS A 3 13.98 -53.19 -59.13
C LYS A 3 12.66 -52.68 -58.58
N PHE A 4 12.04 -53.49 -57.75
CA PHE A 4 10.87 -53.09 -56.93
C PHE A 4 11.38 -52.38 -55.69
N ILE A 5 10.84 -51.14 -55.45
CA ILE A 5 11.04 -50.40 -54.24
C ILE A 5 9.78 -50.65 -53.37
N CYS A 6 9.99 -51.24 -52.21
CA CYS A 6 9.00 -51.51 -51.20
C CYS A 6 8.87 -50.26 -50.31
N THR A 7 7.70 -49.57 -50.38
CA THR A 7 7.42 -48.41 -49.54
C THR A 7 6.77 -48.93 -48.24
N ILE A 8 7.47 -48.78 -47.13
CA ILE A 8 6.90 -49.05 -45.78
C ILE A 8 6.17 -47.80 -45.31
N LEU A 9 4.87 -47.92 -45.12
CA LEU A 9 4.04 -46.88 -44.50
C LEU A 9 4.13 -46.98 -43.01
N ALA A 10 4.86 -46.06 -42.36
CA ALA A 10 4.90 -45.99 -40.90
C ALA A 10 3.73 -45.12 -40.41
N CYS A 11 2.78 -45.76 -39.72
CA CYS A 11 1.75 -45.07 -38.94
C CYS A 11 2.38 -44.40 -37.72
N GLY A 12 2.55 -43.09 -37.75
CA GLY A 12 2.94 -42.30 -36.60
C GLY A 12 1.79 -42.12 -35.63
N ILE A 13 1.91 -42.69 -34.45
CA ILE A 13 1.00 -42.42 -33.32
C ILE A 13 1.45 -41.07 -32.74
N LEU A 14 0.59 -40.04 -32.94
CA LEU A 14 0.75 -38.75 -32.23
C LEU A 14 0.35 -38.92 -30.75
N THR A 15 1.29 -39.15 -29.89
CA THR A 15 1.11 -38.95 -28.45
C THR A 15 1.25 -37.48 -28.15
N SER A 16 0.13 -36.81 -27.81
CA SER A 16 0.14 -35.49 -27.28
C SER A 16 0.78 -35.51 -25.87
N ALA A 17 2.04 -35.16 -25.77
CA ALA A 17 2.65 -34.87 -24.50
C ALA A 17 2.06 -33.55 -23.98
N ALA A 18 1.19 -33.61 -22.99
CA ALA A 18 0.85 -32.46 -22.17
C ALA A 18 2.14 -31.98 -21.51
N ALA A 19 2.63 -30.81 -21.91
CA ALA A 19 3.71 -30.15 -21.21
C ALA A 19 3.17 -29.72 -19.84
N VAL A 20 3.50 -30.48 -18.80
CA VAL A 20 3.43 -30.01 -17.44
C VAL A 20 4.50 -28.94 -17.31
N TYR A 21 4.11 -27.70 -17.28
CA TYR A 21 5.01 -26.62 -16.83
C TYR A 21 5.24 -26.87 -15.34
N ALA A 22 6.32 -27.59 -15.04
CA ALA A 22 6.90 -27.57 -13.71
C ALA A 22 7.42 -26.14 -13.52
N ASP A 23 6.89 -25.46 -12.54
CA ASP A 23 7.39 -24.20 -12.05
C ASP A 23 8.86 -24.46 -11.65
N GLU A 24 9.81 -24.04 -12.48
CA GLU A 24 11.21 -24.16 -12.15
C GLU A 24 11.47 -23.28 -10.94
N PRO A 25 12.01 -23.81 -9.84
CA PRO A 25 12.40 -22.97 -8.71
C PRO A 25 13.45 -21.99 -9.22
N MET A 26 13.19 -20.71 -9.04
CA MET A 26 14.09 -19.62 -9.39
C MET A 26 15.48 -19.92 -8.82
N VAL A 27 16.42 -20.28 -9.68
CA VAL A 27 17.82 -20.58 -9.30
C VAL A 27 18.44 -19.25 -8.90
N ILE A 28 18.50 -19.02 -7.58
CA ILE A 28 19.23 -17.88 -7.02
C ILE A 28 20.71 -18.14 -7.29
N ALA A 29 21.32 -17.26 -8.06
CA ALA A 29 22.77 -17.30 -8.31
C ALA A 29 23.53 -17.31 -6.97
N PRO A 30 24.69 -18.02 -6.88
CA PRO A 30 25.47 -18.04 -5.66
C PRO A 30 25.89 -16.61 -5.31
N ALA A 31 25.67 -16.22 -4.04
CA ALA A 31 26.02 -14.90 -3.54
C ALA A 31 27.52 -14.63 -3.73
N PRO A 32 27.93 -13.43 -4.16
CA PRO A 32 29.32 -13.03 -4.17
C PRO A 32 29.86 -13.07 -2.73
N THR A 33 31.13 -13.46 -2.59
CA THR A 33 31.85 -13.69 -1.33
C THR A 33 32.23 -12.40 -0.57
N SER A 34 31.67 -11.26 -0.89
CA SER A 34 31.82 -10.03 -0.10
C SER A 34 30.82 -10.06 1.05
N SER A 35 31.34 -10.09 2.28
CA SER A 35 30.48 -9.98 3.47
C SER A 35 29.99 -8.55 3.60
N TYR A 36 28.70 -8.34 3.40
CA TYR A 36 28.04 -7.07 3.74
C TYR A 36 27.74 -7.05 5.23
N SER A 37 27.82 -5.86 5.83
CA SER A 37 27.38 -5.61 7.19
C SER A 37 26.21 -4.62 7.20
N VAL A 38 25.36 -4.72 8.21
CA VAL A 38 24.27 -3.78 8.45
C VAL A 38 24.59 -2.98 9.70
N VAL A 39 24.48 -1.67 9.62
CA VAL A 39 24.68 -0.73 10.73
C VAL A 39 23.36 0.02 10.94
N ILE A 40 22.85 0.00 12.16
CA ILE A 40 21.64 0.74 12.56
C ILE A 40 22.03 1.66 13.69
N GLU A 41 21.72 2.95 13.58
CA GLU A 41 22.05 3.99 14.58
C GLU A 41 23.53 3.88 15.08
N ASN A 42 24.46 3.82 14.13
CA ASN A 42 25.90 3.67 14.39
C ASN A 42 26.33 2.35 15.07
N ASN A 43 25.43 1.39 15.24
CA ASN A 43 25.73 0.08 15.81
C ASN A 43 25.66 -1.02 14.74
N THR A 44 26.72 -1.85 14.66
CA THR A 44 26.71 -3.02 13.77
C THR A 44 25.65 -4.01 14.28
N LEU A 45 24.75 -4.41 13.37
CA LEU A 45 23.71 -5.38 13.66
C LEU A 45 24.27 -6.80 13.58
N ASP A 46 24.04 -7.60 14.63
CA ASP A 46 24.27 -9.04 14.57
C ASP A 46 23.14 -9.70 13.77
N LEU A 47 23.48 -10.30 12.65
CA LEU A 47 22.52 -10.97 11.77
C LEU A 47 22.23 -12.43 12.17
N GLY A 48 22.80 -12.93 13.29
CA GLY A 48 22.52 -14.29 13.77
C GLY A 48 22.89 -15.42 12.77
N GLY A 49 23.83 -15.17 11.87
CA GLY A 49 24.23 -16.10 10.80
C GLY A 49 23.45 -15.91 9.47
N GLU A 50 22.50 -15.00 9.41
CA GLU A 50 21.86 -14.56 8.17
C GLU A 50 22.85 -13.71 7.35
N THR A 51 22.69 -13.70 6.02
CA THR A 51 23.62 -13.00 5.12
C THR A 51 22.87 -12.02 4.25
N VAL A 52 23.42 -10.82 4.12
CA VAL A 52 22.96 -9.84 3.12
C VAL A 52 23.46 -10.24 1.74
N TYR A 53 22.68 -9.99 0.71
CA TYR A 53 23.08 -10.24 -0.68
C TYR A 53 22.46 -9.20 -1.63
N GLU A 54 23.09 -9.03 -2.78
CA GLU A 54 22.60 -8.16 -3.83
C GLU A 54 21.66 -8.92 -4.78
N LEU A 55 20.50 -8.33 -5.10
CA LEU A 55 19.58 -8.81 -6.13
C LEU A 55 19.07 -7.61 -6.94
N ASN A 56 19.21 -7.66 -8.27
CA ASN A 56 18.80 -6.59 -9.17
C ASN A 56 19.32 -5.19 -8.78
N LYS A 57 20.54 -5.10 -8.26
CA LYS A 57 21.19 -3.89 -7.72
C LYS A 57 20.62 -3.39 -6.39
N HIS A 58 19.73 -4.12 -5.76
CA HIS A 58 19.21 -3.82 -4.42
C HIS A 58 19.86 -4.73 -3.38
N MET A 59 20.16 -4.17 -2.23
CA MET A 59 20.69 -4.92 -1.10
C MET A 59 19.55 -5.58 -0.34
N MET A 60 19.51 -6.91 -0.40
CA MET A 60 18.50 -7.72 0.28
C MET A 60 18.93 -8.00 1.71
N VAL A 61 18.16 -7.53 2.67
CA VAL A 61 18.42 -7.68 4.11
C VAL A 61 17.37 -8.59 4.76
N PRO A 62 17.72 -9.34 5.83
CA PRO A 62 16.78 -10.18 6.56
C PRO A 62 15.73 -9.29 7.25
N LEU A 63 14.48 -9.40 6.80
CA LEU A 63 13.39 -8.51 7.19
C LEU A 63 13.20 -8.44 8.70
N ARG A 64 13.03 -9.59 9.35
CA ARG A 64 12.73 -9.64 10.79
C ARG A 64 13.85 -9.02 11.62
N THR A 65 15.08 -9.45 11.38
CA THR A 65 16.26 -9.02 12.16
C THR A 65 16.47 -7.52 12.07
N VAL A 66 16.29 -6.93 10.87
CA VAL A 66 16.43 -5.49 10.68
C VAL A 66 15.22 -4.73 11.23
N ALA A 67 13.99 -5.16 10.91
CA ALA A 67 12.79 -4.47 11.34
C ALA A 67 12.60 -4.48 12.88
N GLU A 68 12.86 -5.62 13.55
CA GLU A 68 12.78 -5.68 15.02
C GLU A 68 13.83 -4.78 15.68
N LYS A 69 15.03 -4.64 15.10
CA LYS A 69 16.05 -3.71 15.58
C LYS A 69 15.62 -2.25 15.42
N LEU A 70 14.82 -1.93 14.39
CA LEU A 70 14.21 -0.62 14.16
C LEU A 70 12.91 -0.40 14.96
N GLY A 71 12.55 -1.31 15.90
CA GLY A 71 11.39 -1.18 16.77
C GLY A 71 10.07 -1.72 16.23
N PHE A 72 10.05 -2.33 15.03
CA PHE A 72 8.84 -2.93 14.48
C PHE A 72 8.52 -4.28 15.13
N LYS A 73 7.24 -4.52 15.38
CA LYS A 73 6.69 -5.85 15.65
C LYS A 73 6.45 -6.56 14.33
N VAL A 74 7.03 -7.74 14.15
CA VAL A 74 6.95 -8.51 12.89
C VAL A 74 6.06 -9.73 13.09
N LYS A 75 4.96 -9.82 12.33
CA LYS A 75 4.03 -10.95 12.35
C LYS A 75 3.92 -11.58 10.97
N TRP A 76 3.94 -12.92 10.92
CA TRP A 76 3.70 -13.70 9.71
C TRP A 76 2.24 -14.11 9.59
N ASP A 77 1.65 -13.85 8.43
CA ASP A 77 0.36 -14.39 8.02
C ASP A 77 0.59 -15.49 6.97
N GLY A 78 0.48 -16.74 7.40
CA GLY A 78 0.75 -17.90 6.54
C GLY A 78 -0.34 -18.13 5.50
N GLU A 79 -1.55 -17.66 5.71
CA GLU A 79 -2.66 -17.81 4.78
C GLU A 79 -2.47 -16.93 3.53
N HIS A 80 -2.03 -15.71 3.72
CA HIS A 80 -1.84 -14.73 2.65
C HIS A 80 -0.37 -14.57 2.23
N GLN A 81 0.58 -15.29 2.86
CA GLN A 81 2.02 -15.15 2.68
C GLN A 81 2.49 -13.70 2.89
N GLY A 82 1.85 -13.02 3.81
CA GLY A 82 2.09 -11.64 4.18
C GLY A 82 2.89 -11.51 5.46
N ILE A 83 3.74 -10.51 5.55
CA ILE A 83 4.47 -10.14 6.77
C ILE A 83 4.05 -8.73 7.15
N SER A 84 3.37 -8.59 8.29
CA SER A 84 3.02 -7.28 8.84
C SER A 84 4.14 -6.75 9.72
N LEU A 85 4.42 -5.47 9.58
CA LEU A 85 5.34 -4.68 10.40
C LEU A 85 4.55 -3.53 11.01
N ASP A 86 4.74 -3.27 12.30
CA ASP A 86 4.05 -2.20 13.02
C ASP A 86 4.93 -1.74 14.20
N ASN A 87 5.26 -0.46 14.27
CA ASN A 87 6.00 0.13 15.39
C ASN A 87 5.12 1.01 16.30
N GLY A 88 3.81 1.07 16.02
CA GLY A 88 2.84 1.90 16.74
C GLY A 88 2.61 3.28 16.12
N GLU A 89 3.46 3.74 15.22
CA GLU A 89 3.32 4.99 14.46
C GLU A 89 3.01 4.71 12.99
N VAL A 90 3.77 3.79 12.40
CA VAL A 90 3.61 3.36 11.03
C VAL A 90 3.54 1.84 10.93
N ASN A 91 2.82 1.36 9.94
CA ASN A 91 2.72 -0.05 9.62
C ASN A 91 2.81 -0.30 8.11
N THR A 92 3.09 -1.53 7.74
CA THR A 92 3.05 -2.04 6.37
C THR A 92 2.78 -3.53 6.36
N ILE A 93 2.37 -4.05 5.22
CA ILE A 93 2.36 -5.49 4.94
C ILE A 93 3.14 -5.72 3.65
N VAL A 94 4.13 -6.59 3.71
CA VAL A 94 4.87 -7.05 2.54
C VAL A 94 4.47 -8.47 2.18
N TYR A 95 4.34 -8.76 0.89
CA TYR A 95 3.97 -10.08 0.39
C TYR A 95 5.13 -10.70 -0.39
N ILE A 96 5.45 -11.96 -0.12
CA ILE A 96 6.51 -12.65 -0.85
C ILE A 96 6.18 -12.70 -2.34
N GLY A 97 7.14 -12.30 -3.16
CA GLY A 97 7.00 -12.28 -4.62
C GLY A 97 6.22 -11.08 -5.18
N GLN A 98 5.77 -10.14 -4.36
CA GLN A 98 5.10 -8.93 -4.81
C GLN A 98 5.99 -7.70 -4.61
N ASP A 99 6.40 -7.07 -5.70
CA ASP A 99 7.17 -5.82 -5.69
C ASP A 99 6.23 -4.64 -5.48
N ASN A 100 5.78 -4.48 -4.24
CA ASN A 100 4.81 -3.47 -3.86
C ASN A 100 5.00 -3.08 -2.40
N TYR A 101 5.46 -1.87 -2.14
CA TYR A 101 5.81 -1.36 -0.82
C TYR A 101 5.07 -0.08 -0.53
N TYR A 102 4.55 0.04 0.67
CA TYR A 102 3.84 1.23 1.12
C TYR A 102 4.04 1.42 2.63
N MET A 103 3.73 2.59 3.12
CA MET A 103 3.61 2.91 4.53
C MET A 103 2.17 3.30 4.83
N ALA A 104 1.65 2.84 5.96
CA ALA A 104 0.37 3.27 6.50
C ALA A 104 0.56 3.79 7.93
N SER A 105 -0.25 4.75 8.34
CA SER A 105 -0.26 5.21 9.73
C SER A 105 -0.90 4.15 10.64
N SER A 106 -0.33 3.93 11.83
CA SER A 106 -0.92 3.09 12.88
C SER A 106 -1.83 3.88 13.82
N THR A 107 -1.81 5.22 13.73
CA THR A 107 -2.52 6.12 14.64
C THR A 107 -3.60 6.96 13.94
N ALA A 108 -3.60 7.01 12.62
CA ALA A 108 -4.54 7.79 11.80
C ALA A 108 -4.91 7.04 10.52
N ILE A 109 -5.94 7.50 9.83
CA ILE A 109 -6.26 7.00 8.48
C ILE A 109 -5.32 7.67 7.49
N GLY A 110 -4.49 6.87 6.83
CA GLY A 110 -3.59 7.33 5.79
C GLY A 110 -2.58 6.26 5.41
N MET A 111 -2.30 6.15 4.12
CA MET A 111 -1.22 5.32 3.59
C MET A 111 -0.61 6.00 2.37
N SER A 112 0.67 5.74 2.13
CA SER A 112 1.35 6.18 0.91
C SER A 112 0.83 5.41 -0.31
N ALA A 113 0.98 5.98 -1.49
CA ALA A 113 0.79 5.21 -2.71
C ALA A 113 1.77 4.01 -2.74
N PRO A 114 1.31 2.82 -3.13
CA PRO A 114 2.19 1.67 -3.30
C PRO A 114 3.29 1.94 -4.35
N THR A 115 4.53 1.60 -4.02
CA THR A 115 5.71 1.86 -4.84
C THR A 115 6.42 0.56 -5.17
N ALA A 116 6.79 0.35 -6.44
CA ALA A 116 7.66 -0.75 -6.87
C ALA A 116 9.12 -0.33 -6.78
N LEU A 117 9.97 -1.18 -6.20
CA LEU A 117 11.41 -0.96 -6.08
C LEU A 117 12.22 -1.69 -7.17
N GLY A 118 11.58 -2.56 -7.98
CA GLY A 118 12.26 -3.40 -8.98
C GLY A 118 12.68 -4.77 -8.44
N VAL A 119 12.39 -5.07 -7.16
CA VAL A 119 12.65 -6.36 -6.52
C VAL A 119 11.63 -6.65 -5.44
N ALA A 120 11.06 -7.85 -5.49
CA ALA A 120 10.06 -8.31 -4.52
C ALA A 120 10.70 -8.93 -3.27
N PRO A 121 9.98 -8.96 -2.13
CA PRO A 121 10.35 -9.77 -0.98
C PRO A 121 10.55 -11.23 -1.37
N ALA A 122 11.63 -11.86 -0.87
CA ALA A 122 12.00 -13.23 -1.22
C ALA A 122 12.19 -14.09 0.02
N LEU A 123 11.74 -15.35 -0.04
CA LEU A 123 11.99 -16.36 1.00
C LEU A 123 13.26 -17.15 0.62
N LYS A 124 14.26 -17.16 1.52
CA LYS A 124 15.50 -17.92 1.34
C LYS A 124 15.86 -18.62 2.64
N ASN A 125 15.95 -19.95 2.62
CA ASN A 125 16.30 -20.78 3.79
C ASN A 125 15.40 -20.50 5.03
N GLY A 126 14.12 -20.22 4.81
CA GLY A 126 13.19 -19.92 5.90
C GLY A 126 13.20 -18.46 6.39
N THR A 127 14.11 -17.63 5.90
CA THR A 127 14.20 -16.19 6.20
C THR A 127 13.62 -15.36 5.06
N THR A 128 12.77 -14.41 5.38
CA THR A 128 12.27 -13.42 4.41
C THR A 128 13.27 -12.28 4.27
N TYR A 129 13.61 -11.98 3.03
CA TYR A 129 14.49 -10.88 2.65
C TYR A 129 13.70 -9.81 1.91
N VAL A 130 14.05 -8.57 2.16
CA VAL A 130 13.49 -7.39 1.48
C VAL A 130 14.62 -6.47 1.01
N PRO A 131 14.40 -5.65 -0.02
CA PRO A 131 15.34 -4.59 -0.35
C PRO A 131 15.47 -3.62 0.82
N ALA A 132 16.69 -3.24 1.17
CA ALA A 132 16.93 -2.28 2.24
C ALA A 132 16.23 -0.94 1.97
N ASP A 133 16.12 -0.55 0.69
CA ASP A 133 15.41 0.67 0.26
C ASP A 133 13.93 0.72 0.68
N MET A 134 13.33 -0.41 1.07
CA MET A 134 11.99 -0.44 1.64
C MET A 134 11.88 0.44 2.88
N PHE A 135 12.94 0.54 3.68
CA PHE A 135 12.93 1.36 4.89
C PHE A 135 12.87 2.86 4.58
N ASN A 136 13.36 3.31 3.41
CA ASN A 136 13.13 4.69 2.95
C ASN A 136 11.64 4.99 2.78
N ILE A 137 10.86 4.01 2.29
CA ILE A 137 9.40 4.16 2.16
C ILE A 137 8.74 4.20 3.53
N LEU A 138 9.15 3.35 4.48
CA LEU A 138 8.56 3.30 5.83
C LEU A 138 8.82 4.58 6.64
N TYR A 139 9.97 5.20 6.45
CA TYR A 139 10.33 6.44 7.15
C TYR A 139 10.07 7.70 6.31
N CYS A 140 9.62 7.53 5.04
CA CYS A 140 9.41 8.64 4.09
C CYS A 140 10.62 9.55 3.92
N ASP A 141 11.83 8.99 4.08
CA ASP A 141 13.11 9.70 4.02
C ASP A 141 14.22 8.76 3.52
N ASP A 142 15.32 9.31 3.05
CA ASP A 142 16.51 8.58 2.61
C ASP A 142 17.34 8.09 3.83
N VAL A 143 16.76 7.18 4.62
CA VAL A 143 17.41 6.62 5.82
C VAL A 143 18.44 5.54 5.51
N VAL A 144 18.41 4.98 4.30
CA VAL A 144 19.29 3.87 3.88
C VAL A 144 20.42 4.40 3.01
N SER A 145 21.66 4.05 3.34
CA SER A 145 22.82 4.26 2.48
C SER A 145 23.69 3.02 2.39
N VAL A 146 24.31 2.81 1.23
CA VAL A 146 25.22 1.67 0.98
C VAL A 146 26.57 2.22 0.55
N LYS A 147 27.61 1.94 1.34
CA LYS A 147 28.98 2.32 1.03
C LYS A 147 29.95 1.28 1.55
N ASP A 148 30.95 0.94 0.74
CA ASP A 148 32.06 0.03 1.13
C ASP A 148 31.57 -1.30 1.75
N ASN A 149 30.52 -1.91 1.19
CA ASN A 149 29.84 -3.12 1.67
C ASN A 149 29.15 -2.96 3.04
N VAL A 150 28.93 -1.75 3.48
CA VAL A 150 28.16 -1.42 4.68
C VAL A 150 26.82 -0.82 4.27
N ILE A 151 25.73 -1.43 4.73
CA ILE A 151 24.38 -0.88 4.64
C ILE A 151 24.12 -0.15 5.95
N THR A 152 23.98 1.15 5.88
CA THR A 152 23.69 1.98 7.05
C THR A 152 22.23 2.41 7.01
N ILE A 153 21.52 2.21 8.12
CA ILE A 153 20.14 2.68 8.31
C ILE A 153 20.19 3.66 9.51
N LYS A 154 19.88 4.91 9.25
CA LYS A 154 19.80 5.98 10.26
C LYS A 154 18.41 6.58 10.23
N THR A 155 17.68 6.38 11.30
CA THR A 155 16.33 6.93 11.49
C THR A 155 16.33 8.20 12.37
N ASP A 156 17.41 8.40 13.15
CA ASP A 156 17.60 9.61 13.92
C ASP A 156 18.29 10.66 13.05
N ASN A 157 17.55 11.68 12.66
CA ASN A 157 18.17 12.94 12.27
C ASN A 157 18.67 13.60 13.56
N ASP A 158 19.99 13.79 13.72
CA ASP A 158 20.64 14.53 14.84
C ASP A 158 20.21 16.02 14.93
N ASN A 159 19.10 16.38 14.29
CA ASN A 159 18.43 17.65 14.47
C ASN A 159 17.33 17.46 15.50
N ASP A 160 17.61 17.84 16.72
CA ASP A 160 16.74 17.82 17.91
C ASP A 160 15.45 18.68 17.78
N ASP A 161 15.03 19.02 16.57
CA ASP A 161 13.77 19.71 16.29
C ASP A 161 13.19 19.19 14.96
N GLU A 162 12.11 18.47 15.01
CA GLU A 162 11.27 17.86 13.99
C GLU A 162 11.57 16.37 13.71
N ILE A 163 10.71 15.53 14.24
CA ILE A 163 10.34 14.27 13.58
C ILE A 163 9.91 14.66 12.16
N ILE A 164 10.80 14.45 11.17
CA ILE A 164 10.41 14.54 9.77
C ILE A 164 9.74 13.20 9.41
N GLY A 165 8.59 12.92 10.07
CA GLY A 165 7.54 12.22 9.40
C GLY A 165 7.14 13.08 8.19
N MET A 166 6.66 12.51 7.09
CA MET A 166 6.07 13.34 6.03
C MET A 166 5.22 14.40 6.73
N PRO A 167 5.46 15.70 6.49
CA PRO A 167 4.62 16.71 7.07
C PRO A 167 3.20 16.29 6.74
N ASN A 168 2.35 16.17 7.75
CA ASN A 168 0.96 15.80 7.53
C ASN A 168 0.44 16.70 6.38
N PRO A 169 0.14 16.15 5.21
CA PRO A 169 -0.24 16.98 4.06
C PRO A 169 -1.56 17.68 4.31
N PHE A 170 -2.25 17.29 5.40
CA PHE A 170 -3.50 17.88 5.81
C PHE A 170 -3.28 19.05 6.77
N VAL A 171 -3.74 20.21 6.38
CA VAL A 171 -3.83 21.40 7.23
C VAL A 171 -5.22 21.42 7.85
N GLU A 172 -5.31 21.43 9.16
CA GLU A 172 -6.59 21.45 9.90
C GLU A 172 -7.17 22.86 9.98
N TYR A 173 -8.50 22.92 9.91
CA TYR A 173 -9.29 24.15 10.02
C TYR A 173 -10.37 23.99 11.09
N LYS A 174 -10.71 25.10 11.76
CA LYS A 174 -11.76 25.10 12.79
C LYS A 174 -13.17 24.93 12.22
N THR A 175 -13.36 25.35 10.98
CA THR A 175 -14.67 25.31 10.32
C THR A 175 -14.55 24.97 8.84
N VAL A 176 -15.61 24.40 8.28
CA VAL A 176 -15.72 24.11 6.84
C VAL A 176 -15.59 25.40 6.01
N ASP A 177 -16.13 26.52 6.49
CA ASP A 177 -16.06 27.80 5.78
C ASP A 177 -14.65 28.38 5.72
N GLU A 178 -13.81 28.13 6.73
CA GLU A 178 -12.40 28.50 6.70
C GLU A 178 -11.64 27.61 5.68
N ALA A 179 -11.85 26.30 5.69
CA ALA A 179 -11.25 25.35 4.77
C ALA A 179 -11.64 25.66 3.30
N LYS A 180 -12.89 25.99 3.03
CA LYS A 180 -13.36 26.35 1.68
C LYS A 180 -12.66 27.57 1.09
N LYS A 181 -12.12 28.50 1.89
CA LYS A 181 -11.48 29.73 1.41
C LYS A 181 -10.13 29.49 0.76
N VAL A 182 -9.45 28.39 1.10
CA VAL A 182 -8.12 28.07 0.57
C VAL A 182 -8.19 27.16 -0.67
N LEU A 183 -9.36 26.66 -1.01
CA LEU A 183 -9.56 25.78 -2.15
C LEU A 183 -9.73 26.60 -3.45
N PRO A 184 -9.20 26.11 -4.60
CA PRO A 184 -9.34 26.77 -5.90
C PRO A 184 -10.72 26.53 -6.57
N PHE A 185 -11.66 25.90 -5.85
CA PHE A 185 -13.00 25.58 -6.34
C PHE A 185 -14.05 25.75 -5.23
N SER A 186 -15.32 25.79 -5.60
CA SER A 186 -16.42 25.85 -4.65
C SER A 186 -16.74 24.45 -4.12
N ALA A 187 -16.16 24.09 -2.99
CA ALA A 187 -16.42 22.79 -2.36
C ALA A 187 -17.86 22.72 -1.83
N VAL A 188 -18.54 21.63 -2.18
CA VAL A 188 -19.85 21.27 -1.64
C VAL A 188 -19.68 20.16 -0.60
N VAL A 189 -20.51 20.15 0.44
CA VAL A 189 -20.36 19.24 1.57
C VAL A 189 -21.69 18.65 1.99
N PRO A 190 -21.72 17.47 2.63
CA PRO A 190 -22.93 16.94 3.22
C PRO A 190 -23.49 17.90 4.28
N SER A 191 -24.76 18.27 4.15
CA SER A 191 -25.43 19.11 5.15
C SER A 191 -25.88 18.31 6.37
N ASN A 192 -25.93 16.98 6.28
CA ASN A 192 -26.31 16.07 7.37
C ASN A 192 -25.73 14.69 7.14
N VAL A 193 -24.94 14.22 8.11
CA VAL A 193 -24.46 12.83 8.21
C VAL A 193 -25.12 12.23 9.44
N LYS A 194 -26.32 11.69 9.26
CA LYS A 194 -27.20 11.29 10.34
C LYS A 194 -26.56 10.31 11.32
N GLY A 195 -26.50 10.71 12.59
CA GLY A 195 -25.94 9.90 13.69
C GLY A 195 -24.44 10.03 13.86
N TYR A 196 -23.76 10.90 13.08
CA TYR A 196 -22.34 11.17 13.20
C TYR A 196 -22.10 12.65 13.47
N GLU A 197 -21.05 12.97 14.21
CA GLU A 197 -20.58 14.32 14.49
C GLU A 197 -19.36 14.65 13.65
N LEU A 198 -19.27 15.86 13.10
CA LEU A 198 -18.08 16.34 12.38
C LEU A 198 -16.98 16.62 13.40
N THR A 199 -15.90 15.86 13.35
CA THR A 199 -14.79 15.93 14.31
C THR A 199 -13.51 16.52 13.71
N ASN A 200 -13.31 16.41 12.39
CA ASN A 200 -12.14 17.00 11.73
C ASN A 200 -12.51 17.65 10.40
N VAL A 201 -11.90 18.79 10.14
CA VAL A 201 -11.96 19.53 8.88
C VAL A 201 -10.54 19.81 8.45
N SER A 202 -10.13 19.30 7.31
CA SER A 202 -8.77 19.48 6.82
C SER A 202 -8.71 19.66 5.30
N VAL A 203 -7.64 20.28 4.82
CA VAL A 203 -7.36 20.47 3.40
C VAL A 203 -5.96 19.93 3.10
N MET A 204 -5.84 19.09 2.08
CA MET A 204 -4.58 18.57 1.57
C MET A 204 -4.12 19.40 0.36
N SER A 205 -2.88 19.89 0.42
CA SER A 205 -2.19 20.61 -0.68
C SER A 205 -2.98 21.79 -1.27
N ASN A 206 -3.93 22.37 -0.54
CA ASN A 206 -4.91 23.35 -1.01
C ASN A 206 -5.80 22.87 -2.18
N GLU A 207 -5.90 21.57 -2.42
CA GLU A 207 -6.59 20.98 -3.58
C GLU A 207 -7.76 20.07 -3.16
N MET A 208 -7.65 19.38 -2.03
CA MET A 208 -8.65 18.42 -1.56
C MET A 208 -9.18 18.80 -0.18
N LEU A 209 -10.51 18.93 -0.03
CA LEU A 209 -11.17 19.03 1.26
C LEU A 209 -11.46 17.65 1.82
N GLN A 210 -11.12 17.43 3.08
CA GLN A 210 -11.48 16.25 3.85
C GLN A 210 -12.31 16.63 5.07
N LEU A 211 -13.37 15.87 5.29
CA LEU A 211 -14.21 15.95 6.50
C LEU A 211 -14.29 14.56 7.13
N ILE A 212 -14.05 14.50 8.44
CA ILE A 212 -14.18 13.27 9.21
C ILE A 212 -15.37 13.41 10.15
N TYR A 213 -16.24 12.42 10.11
CA TYR A 213 -17.44 12.33 10.96
C TYR A 213 -17.34 11.06 11.81
N GLU A 214 -17.60 11.15 13.11
CA GLU A 214 -17.46 10.05 14.05
C GLU A 214 -18.76 9.73 14.79
N ASN A 215 -18.92 8.45 15.15
CA ASN A 215 -19.95 7.95 16.06
C ASN A 215 -19.39 6.76 16.85
N GLY A 216 -18.84 7.02 18.03
CA GLY A 216 -18.07 6.04 18.80
C GLY A 216 -16.85 5.55 18.02
N ASP A 217 -16.74 4.23 17.78
CA ASP A 217 -15.63 3.64 17.02
C ASP A 217 -15.84 3.66 15.50
N LYS A 218 -16.95 4.28 15.04
CA LYS A 218 -17.28 4.35 13.62
C LYS A 218 -16.91 5.70 13.04
N GLU A 219 -16.32 5.66 11.86
CA GLU A 219 -15.88 6.84 11.14
C GLU A 219 -16.44 6.86 9.72
N ILE A 220 -16.71 8.05 9.24
CA ILE A 220 -17.00 8.36 7.84
C ILE A 220 -16.04 9.47 7.41
N THR A 221 -15.20 9.18 6.43
CA THR A 221 -14.37 10.16 5.75
C THR A 221 -15.04 10.59 4.45
N TYR A 222 -15.29 11.88 4.30
CA TYR A 222 -15.76 12.52 3.07
C TYR A 222 -14.63 13.33 2.46
N ARG A 223 -14.40 13.20 1.14
CA ARG A 223 -13.43 14.00 0.39
C ARG A 223 -14.07 14.59 -0.86
N VAL A 224 -13.60 15.77 -1.24
CA VAL A 224 -13.93 16.40 -2.52
C VAL A 224 -12.72 17.15 -3.07
N GLU A 225 -12.50 16.98 -4.37
CA GLU A 225 -11.39 17.58 -5.13
C GLU A 225 -11.85 17.86 -6.56
N LYS A 226 -11.12 18.77 -7.24
CA LYS A 226 -11.31 19.02 -8.66
C LYS A 226 -10.52 18.01 -9.50
N GLY A 227 -11.20 17.32 -10.41
CA GLY A 227 -10.58 16.30 -11.26
C GLY A 227 -11.45 15.06 -11.42
N SER A 228 -10.85 13.99 -11.93
CA SER A 228 -11.53 12.72 -12.19
C SER A 228 -10.83 11.50 -11.59
N ASP A 229 -9.75 11.68 -10.83
CA ASP A 229 -8.98 10.61 -10.23
C ASP A 229 -9.66 10.05 -8.97
N ASP A 230 -9.27 8.85 -8.56
CA ASP A 230 -9.74 8.24 -7.32
C ASP A 230 -9.07 8.91 -6.11
N ILE A 231 -9.82 9.74 -5.40
CA ILE A 231 -9.37 10.51 -4.24
C ILE A 231 -9.66 9.82 -2.90
N SER A 232 -10.14 8.58 -2.92
CA SER A 232 -10.54 7.89 -1.68
C SER A 232 -9.37 7.59 -0.75
N GLY A 233 -8.16 7.41 -1.29
CA GLY A 233 -7.03 6.89 -0.53
C GLY A 233 -7.26 5.45 -0.04
N ASP A 234 -8.21 4.76 -0.65
CA ASP A 234 -8.61 3.41 -0.29
C ASP A 234 -8.06 2.41 -1.30
N TYR A 235 -7.02 1.71 -0.91
CA TYR A 235 -6.31 0.71 -1.73
C TYR A 235 -6.75 -0.73 -1.41
N ASN A 236 -7.85 -0.92 -0.66
CA ASN A 236 -8.38 -2.23 -0.37
C ASN A 236 -8.89 -2.94 -1.64
N VAL A 237 -8.73 -4.26 -1.66
CA VAL A 237 -9.29 -5.10 -2.72
C VAL A 237 -10.71 -5.51 -2.35
N TYR A 238 -11.67 -5.08 -3.15
CA TYR A 238 -13.08 -5.35 -2.94
C TYR A 238 -13.59 -6.43 -3.89
N LYS A 239 -14.31 -7.39 -3.35
CA LYS A 239 -15.00 -8.44 -4.13
C LYS A 239 -16.40 -8.01 -4.57
N ASP A 240 -17.06 -7.15 -3.78
CA ASP A 240 -18.39 -6.60 -4.08
C ASP A 240 -18.26 -5.15 -4.55
N ILE A 241 -18.41 -4.95 -5.85
CA ILE A 241 -18.36 -3.63 -6.50
C ILE A 241 -19.61 -3.48 -7.35
N LYS A 242 -20.34 -2.38 -7.12
CA LYS A 242 -21.56 -2.08 -7.88
C LYS A 242 -21.69 -0.59 -8.16
N THR A 243 -22.48 -0.26 -9.17
CA THR A 243 -22.87 1.13 -9.45
C THR A 243 -24.30 1.34 -8.96
N VAL A 244 -24.50 2.40 -8.19
CA VAL A 244 -25.80 2.84 -7.66
C VAL A 244 -26.11 4.22 -8.24
N LYS A 245 -27.32 4.44 -8.69
CA LYS A 245 -27.75 5.76 -9.17
C LYS A 245 -28.38 6.56 -8.05
N VAL A 246 -27.85 7.78 -7.80
CA VAL A 246 -28.37 8.72 -6.82
C VAL A 246 -28.71 10.03 -7.54
N GLY A 247 -30.00 10.29 -7.77
CA GLY A 247 -30.40 11.36 -8.68
C GLY A 247 -29.87 11.12 -10.09
N ASP A 248 -29.12 12.09 -10.61
CA ASP A 248 -28.47 12.01 -11.93
C ASP A 248 -27.03 11.50 -11.87
N VAL A 249 -26.51 11.16 -10.68
CA VAL A 249 -25.12 10.78 -10.46
C VAL A 249 -24.98 9.27 -10.37
N GLU A 250 -24.00 8.70 -11.04
CA GLU A 250 -23.60 7.30 -10.91
C GLU A 250 -22.50 7.18 -9.84
N VAL A 251 -22.76 6.38 -8.82
CA VAL A 251 -21.90 6.19 -7.66
C VAL A 251 -21.34 4.77 -7.71
N LYS A 252 -20.03 4.63 -7.81
CA LYS A 252 -19.34 3.35 -7.67
C LYS A 252 -19.19 3.03 -6.19
N VAL A 253 -19.89 2.00 -5.72
CA VAL A 253 -19.85 1.53 -4.34
C VAL A 253 -19.01 0.25 -4.29
N ARG A 254 -18.04 0.23 -3.39
CA ARG A 254 -17.17 -0.91 -3.07
C ARG A 254 -17.43 -1.34 -1.63
N LYS A 255 -17.58 -2.63 -1.37
CA LYS A 255 -17.92 -3.14 -0.05
C LYS A 255 -17.10 -4.38 0.32
N SER A 256 -16.67 -4.43 1.60
CA SER A 256 -16.17 -5.63 2.29
C SER A 256 -17.08 -5.96 3.49
N GLU A 257 -16.68 -6.89 4.35
CA GLU A 257 -17.43 -7.20 5.58
C GLU A 257 -17.41 -6.04 6.58
N GLU A 258 -16.32 -5.27 6.63
CA GLU A 258 -16.10 -4.24 7.66
C GLU A 258 -16.07 -2.82 7.08
N THR A 259 -15.77 -2.64 5.81
CA THR A 259 -15.56 -1.34 5.20
C THR A 259 -16.46 -1.10 3.98
N MET A 260 -16.73 0.15 3.69
CA MET A 260 -17.44 0.58 2.50
C MET A 260 -16.80 1.85 1.94
N SER A 261 -16.68 1.90 0.61
CA SER A 261 -16.18 3.05 -0.13
C SER A 261 -17.15 3.39 -1.25
N ALA A 262 -17.41 4.67 -1.46
CA ALA A 262 -18.22 5.18 -2.56
C ALA A 262 -17.48 6.31 -3.27
N ILE A 263 -17.43 6.27 -4.61
CA ILE A 263 -16.76 7.29 -5.43
C ILE A 263 -17.69 7.68 -6.56
N TRP A 264 -17.75 8.98 -6.84
CA TRP A 264 -18.53 9.53 -7.95
C TRP A 264 -17.95 10.87 -8.42
N THR A 265 -18.34 11.26 -9.61
CA THR A 265 -18.05 12.58 -10.17
C THR A 265 -19.35 13.35 -10.39
N ASN A 266 -19.32 14.67 -10.21
CA ASN A 266 -20.40 15.56 -10.56
C ASN A 266 -19.81 16.88 -11.07
N GLY A 267 -20.02 17.19 -12.35
CA GLY A 267 -19.34 18.29 -13.02
C GLY A 267 -17.84 18.02 -13.14
N ASP A 268 -17.03 18.95 -12.69
CA ASP A 268 -15.55 18.86 -12.66
C ASP A 268 -14.99 18.43 -11.30
N LEU A 269 -15.87 17.98 -10.39
CA LEU A 269 -15.49 17.53 -9.06
C LEU A 269 -15.60 16.03 -8.92
N THR A 270 -14.63 15.44 -8.23
CA THR A 270 -14.65 14.06 -7.74
C THR A 270 -14.90 14.05 -6.24
N PHE A 271 -15.63 13.05 -5.82
CA PHE A 271 -16.05 12.86 -4.44
C PHE A 271 -15.71 11.44 -4.00
N SER A 272 -15.37 11.29 -2.74
CA SER A 272 -15.29 9.98 -2.10
C SER A 272 -15.95 10.00 -0.72
N LEU A 273 -16.49 8.85 -0.36
CA LEU A 273 -17.01 8.54 0.97
C LEU A 273 -16.44 7.19 1.38
N TYR A 274 -15.75 7.15 2.50
CA TYR A 274 -15.22 5.92 3.09
C TYR A 274 -15.81 5.73 4.49
N SER A 275 -16.05 4.50 4.89
CA SER A 275 -16.47 4.19 6.26
C SER A 275 -15.83 2.88 6.73
N ASN A 276 -15.34 2.89 7.97
CA ASN A 276 -14.91 1.70 8.71
C ASN A 276 -16.08 1.00 9.42
N GLY A 277 -17.32 1.38 9.11
CA GLY A 277 -18.54 0.82 9.67
C GLY A 277 -19.52 0.38 8.57
N ASN A 278 -20.51 -0.43 8.97
CA ASN A 278 -21.55 -0.91 8.06
C ASN A 278 -22.53 0.21 7.67
N LEU A 279 -22.16 1.06 6.69
CA LEU A 279 -23.13 1.91 6.02
C LEU A 279 -24.02 1.08 5.10
N THR A 280 -25.32 1.36 5.12
CA THR A 280 -26.23 0.81 4.13
C THR A 280 -26.21 1.66 2.86
N GLU A 281 -26.66 1.12 1.73
CA GLU A 281 -26.85 1.91 0.51
C GLU A 281 -27.77 3.13 0.73
N LYS A 282 -28.78 2.95 1.59
CA LYS A 282 -29.66 4.05 1.97
C LYS A 282 -28.90 5.18 2.68
N ASN A 283 -27.97 4.84 3.60
CA ASN A 283 -27.15 5.86 4.26
C ASN A 283 -26.29 6.63 3.25
N ILE A 284 -25.66 5.92 2.29
CA ILE A 284 -24.87 6.54 1.22
C ILE A 284 -25.75 7.47 0.38
N THR A 285 -26.91 6.99 -0.05
CA THR A 285 -27.88 7.80 -0.83
C THR A 285 -28.32 9.03 -0.07
N ASP A 286 -28.65 8.90 1.22
CA ASP A 286 -29.08 10.01 2.07
C ASP A 286 -27.95 11.06 2.23
N ILE A 287 -26.69 10.63 2.45
CA ILE A 287 -25.53 11.51 2.56
C ILE A 287 -25.28 12.25 1.24
N ILE A 288 -25.20 11.53 0.11
CA ILE A 288 -24.94 12.11 -1.21
C ILE A 288 -26.05 13.11 -1.58
N SER A 289 -27.30 12.77 -1.33
CA SER A 289 -28.45 13.66 -1.59
C SER A 289 -28.46 14.91 -0.71
N SER A 290 -27.72 14.91 0.40
CA SER A 290 -27.62 16.05 1.31
C SER A 290 -26.50 17.04 0.95
N ILE A 291 -25.65 16.72 -0.04
CA ILE A 291 -24.53 17.57 -0.48
C ILE A 291 -25.07 18.84 -1.15
N LYS A 292 -24.55 19.99 -0.71
CA LYS A 292 -24.95 21.32 -1.22
C LYS A 292 -23.73 22.22 -1.36
#